data_249504407a5f67c4c26ff23044af3606
#
_entry.id   249504407a5f67c4c26ff23044af3606
#
_cell.length_a   1.000
_cell.length_b   1.000
_cell.length_c   1.000
_cell.angle_alpha   90.00
_cell.angle_beta   90.00
_cell.angle_gamma   90.00
#
_symmetry.space_group_name_H-M   'P 1'
#
loop_
_entity.id
_entity.type
_entity.pdbx_description
1 polymer ?
#
loop_
_entity_poly.entity_id
_entity_poly.type
_entity_poly.pdbx_seq_one_letter_code
_entity_poly.pdbx_strand_id
1 'polypeptide(L)'
;MTEFRQPSPRRGTNLPKMGDFNLTVILDAIRRAPGGMSRVELAQIVGLSPQTISNISRRLLDQHLIVEAGKEGTGPGKPRTMLRLNPAGMYAVGVHLDPAVLTFVVLDLLGAVVRHSRISTPPGTGPRAVIDTISDEIKRLIRDSGVDPERIAGLGIASPGPIDLNEGAVVDPPLLPGWDHVGLRDALAEATGLSTLMDKDVTAAAVAETWAGGPSGEGSFLFMYMGTGIGCGIVLNDEVVRGTSGNAGEIGHIVVDPGGALCDCGQHGCVKSSAIPQVLVSQAEAAGVLDGSLQDRSAPAVQERFAQLCELAYGGNEKAMEIIAGSAVLVARAVSAVTNALDVERVVFGGPFWTCLSAAYLEQMPGLIEANSATRKIHGIEVVGTGVGDDVGAVGAACLVLEHTLAPRSQRLLLGS
;
A
#
# COMPACT_ATOMS: atom_id res chain seq x y z
N MET A 1 18.87 -20.26 24.81
CA MET A 1 18.54 -19.29 25.88
C MET A 1 18.18 -18.01 25.16
N THR A 2 16.91 -17.75 25.01
CA THR A 2 16.37 -16.54 24.35
C THR A 2 16.48 -15.39 25.35
N GLU A 3 17.39 -14.46 25.11
CA GLU A 3 17.42 -13.19 25.86
C GLU A 3 16.12 -12.43 25.64
N PHE A 4 15.34 -12.27 26.71
CA PHE A 4 14.21 -11.35 26.73
C PHE A 4 14.76 -9.92 26.52
N ARG A 5 14.50 -9.33 25.32
CA ARG A 5 14.75 -7.92 25.06
C ARG A 5 13.95 -7.10 26.08
N GLN A 6 14.63 -6.42 26.97
CA GLN A 6 13.99 -5.47 27.89
C GLN A 6 13.38 -4.32 27.06
N PRO A 7 12.14 -3.89 27.38
CA PRO A 7 11.55 -2.73 26.70
C PRO A 7 12.42 -1.50 26.91
N SER A 8 12.70 -0.77 25.85
CA SER A 8 13.48 0.45 25.87
C SER A 8 12.83 1.46 26.83
N PRO A 9 13.58 2.14 27.70
CA PRO A 9 13.01 3.12 28.63
C PRO A 9 12.37 4.27 27.85
N ARG A 10 11.12 4.61 28.20
CA ARG A 10 10.41 5.78 27.65
C ARG A 10 11.18 7.04 28.02
N ARG A 11 11.68 7.79 27.03
CA ARG A 11 12.38 9.06 27.24
C ARG A 11 11.44 10.22 26.97
N GLY A 12 11.56 11.30 27.76
CA GLY A 12 10.87 12.57 27.52
C GLY A 12 11.35 13.21 26.21
N THR A 13 10.49 14.06 25.59
CA THR A 13 10.83 14.80 24.37
C THR A 13 11.19 16.25 24.69
N ASN A 14 11.99 16.90 23.83
CA ASN A 14 12.38 18.30 23.96
C ASN A 14 11.54 19.23 23.08
N LEU A 15 11.59 20.54 23.33
CA LEU A 15 10.81 21.57 22.62
C LEU A 15 10.94 21.56 21.09
N PRO A 16 12.11 21.39 20.46
CA PRO A 16 12.23 21.31 19.00
C PRO A 16 11.44 20.14 18.41
N LYS A 17 11.53 18.94 19.01
CA LYS A 17 10.78 17.76 18.56
C LYS A 17 9.26 17.94 18.68
N MET A 18 8.79 18.64 19.72
CA MET A 18 7.38 19.02 19.84
C MET A 18 6.95 20.00 18.75
N GLY A 19 7.82 20.94 18.36
CA GLY A 19 7.55 21.89 17.28
C GLY A 19 7.41 21.21 15.93
N ASP A 20 8.26 20.24 15.64
CA ASP A 20 8.19 19.44 14.41
C ASP A 20 6.99 18.49 14.41
N PHE A 21 6.65 17.89 15.54
CA PHE A 21 5.42 17.11 15.69
C PHE A 21 4.16 17.95 15.45
N ASN A 22 4.06 19.14 16.05
CA ASN A 22 2.91 20.03 15.84
C ASN A 22 2.79 20.49 14.38
N LEU A 23 3.90 20.64 13.67
CA LEU A 23 3.90 20.94 12.25
C LEU A 23 3.26 19.79 11.43
N THR A 24 3.62 18.55 11.72
CA THR A 24 3.04 17.39 11.04
C THR A 24 1.56 17.20 11.38
N VAL A 25 1.14 17.47 12.62
CA VAL A 25 -0.28 17.45 13.03
C VAL A 25 -1.09 18.47 12.23
N ILE A 26 -0.58 19.68 12.04
CA ILE A 26 -1.27 20.72 11.26
C ILE A 26 -1.34 20.35 9.78
N LEU A 27 -0.24 19.82 9.21
CA LEU A 27 -0.22 19.34 7.82
C LEU A 27 -1.23 18.22 7.58
N ASP A 28 -1.29 17.23 8.48
CA ASP A 28 -2.24 16.12 8.36
C ASP A 28 -3.70 16.61 8.48
N ALA A 29 -3.98 17.56 9.39
CA ALA A 29 -5.31 18.16 9.49
C ALA A 29 -5.72 18.89 8.19
N ILE A 30 -4.79 19.65 7.56
CA ILE A 30 -5.05 20.30 6.27
C ILE A 30 -5.22 19.28 5.15
N ARG A 31 -4.43 18.20 5.14
CA ARG A 31 -4.52 17.11 4.16
C ARG A 31 -5.88 16.44 4.16
N ARG A 32 -6.41 16.15 5.35
CA ARG A 32 -7.73 15.49 5.53
C ARG A 32 -8.91 16.43 5.24
N ALA A 33 -8.67 17.70 4.93
CA ALA A 33 -9.71 18.68 4.59
C ALA A 33 -9.59 19.14 3.12
N PRO A 34 -10.21 18.46 2.14
CA PRO A 34 -10.08 18.79 0.71
C PRO A 34 -10.49 20.23 0.36
N GLY A 35 -11.43 20.81 1.12
CA GLY A 35 -11.84 22.22 1.02
C GLY A 35 -10.79 23.20 1.53
N GLY A 36 -9.77 22.71 2.24
CA GLY A 36 -8.85 23.51 3.03
C GLY A 36 -9.38 23.80 4.42
N MET A 37 -8.57 24.49 5.24
CA MET A 37 -8.89 24.77 6.63
C MET A 37 -8.38 26.15 7.04
N SER A 38 -9.18 26.93 7.75
CA SER A 38 -8.74 28.22 8.28
C SER A 38 -7.89 28.03 9.55
N ARG A 39 -7.07 29.04 9.90
CA ARG A 39 -6.27 29.02 11.13
C ARG A 39 -7.13 28.86 12.40
N VAL A 40 -8.37 29.36 12.37
CA VAL A 40 -9.31 29.22 13.50
C VAL A 40 -9.79 27.79 13.66
N GLU A 41 -10.20 27.15 12.57
CA GLU A 41 -10.60 25.74 12.55
C GLU A 41 -9.44 24.82 12.94
N LEU A 42 -8.24 25.08 12.43
CA LEU A 42 -7.04 24.36 12.85
C LEU A 42 -6.83 24.43 14.36
N ALA A 43 -6.92 25.65 14.96
CA ALA A 43 -6.74 25.80 16.40
C ALA A 43 -7.77 24.98 17.21
N GLN A 44 -9.01 24.91 16.74
CA GLN A 44 -10.08 24.13 17.37
C GLN A 44 -9.87 22.61 17.26
N ILE A 45 -9.50 22.13 16.07
CA ILE A 45 -9.37 20.70 15.80
C ILE A 45 -8.11 20.12 16.44
N VAL A 46 -6.96 20.80 16.30
CA VAL A 46 -5.69 20.27 16.82
C VAL A 46 -5.40 20.68 18.28
N GLY A 47 -6.23 21.53 18.90
CA GLY A 47 -6.08 21.94 20.30
C GLY A 47 -4.87 22.82 20.59
N LEU A 48 -4.29 23.48 19.58
CA LEU A 48 -3.15 24.38 19.74
C LEU A 48 -3.58 25.85 19.84
N SER A 49 -2.75 26.69 20.50
CA SER A 49 -3.05 28.12 20.62
C SER A 49 -3.06 28.82 19.25
N PRO A 50 -3.90 29.89 19.06
CA PRO A 50 -3.92 30.65 17.80
C PRO A 50 -2.54 31.21 17.41
N GLN A 51 -1.70 31.55 18.38
CA GLN A 51 -0.34 32.01 18.14
C GLN A 51 0.55 30.90 17.58
N THR A 52 0.45 29.69 18.14
CA THR A 52 1.18 28.49 17.65
C THR A 52 0.76 28.16 16.22
N ILE A 53 -0.55 28.14 15.95
CA ILE A 53 -1.08 27.90 14.59
C ILE A 53 -0.54 28.94 13.61
N SER A 54 -0.56 30.23 13.98
CA SER A 54 -0.07 31.30 13.11
C SER A 54 1.41 31.18 12.79
N ASN A 55 2.23 30.84 13.77
CA ASN A 55 3.68 30.65 13.59
C ASN A 55 3.99 29.44 12.69
N ILE A 56 3.33 28.30 12.95
CA ILE A 56 3.54 27.07 12.15
C ILE A 56 2.99 27.26 10.73
N SER A 57 1.80 27.87 10.57
CA SER A 57 1.25 28.12 9.23
C SER A 57 2.16 29.03 8.40
N ARG A 58 2.82 30.04 9.03
CA ARG A 58 3.79 30.89 8.34
C ARG A 58 5.00 30.06 7.87
N ARG A 59 5.58 29.23 8.74
CA ARG A 59 6.68 28.32 8.39
C ARG A 59 6.31 27.39 7.23
N LEU A 60 5.10 26.84 7.23
CA LEU A 60 4.59 25.96 6.15
C LEU A 60 4.41 26.71 4.82
N LEU A 61 3.95 27.99 4.88
CA LEU A 61 3.87 28.87 3.69
C LEU A 61 5.27 29.20 3.15
N ASP A 62 6.21 29.55 4.03
CA ASP A 62 7.60 29.85 3.67
C ASP A 62 8.30 28.62 3.04
N GLN A 63 7.95 27.41 3.48
CA GLN A 63 8.41 26.14 2.92
C GLN A 63 7.63 25.71 1.67
N HIS A 64 6.67 26.49 1.23
CA HIS A 64 5.78 26.17 0.08
C HIS A 64 4.98 24.86 0.22
N LEU A 65 4.84 24.31 1.41
CA LEU A 65 4.05 23.09 1.66
C LEU A 65 2.55 23.35 1.66
N ILE A 66 2.12 24.56 2.01
CA ILE A 66 0.73 25.01 1.95
C ILE A 66 0.63 26.32 1.16
N VAL A 67 -0.59 26.61 0.71
CA VAL A 67 -0.96 27.86 0.03
C VAL A 67 -2.21 28.47 0.64
N GLU A 68 -2.38 29.78 0.51
CA GLU A 68 -3.64 30.47 0.81
C GLU A 68 -4.58 30.33 -0.39
N ALA A 69 -5.69 29.59 -0.21
CA ALA A 69 -6.61 29.19 -1.28
C ALA A 69 -7.91 30.03 -1.32
N GLY A 70 -7.79 31.34 -1.02
CA GLY A 70 -8.92 32.24 -1.06
C GLY A 70 -9.52 32.53 0.31
N LYS A 71 -10.64 33.24 0.34
CA LYS A 71 -11.36 33.62 1.55
C LYS A 71 -12.76 33.06 1.51
N GLU A 72 -13.15 32.36 2.56
CA GLU A 72 -14.51 31.88 2.76
C GLU A 72 -15.18 32.62 3.93
N GLY A 73 -16.46 32.96 3.75
CA GLY A 73 -17.27 33.59 4.79
C GLY A 73 -18.74 33.48 4.44
N THR A 74 -19.52 32.75 5.25
CA THR A 74 -20.95 32.52 5.07
C THR A 74 -21.82 33.29 6.13
N GLY A 75 -21.21 34.24 6.88
CA GLY A 75 -21.89 34.95 7.97
C GLY A 75 -21.33 36.34 8.28
N PRO A 76 -21.92 37.07 9.25
CA PRO A 76 -21.42 38.36 9.69
C PRO A 76 -20.04 38.18 10.38
N GLY A 77 -18.99 38.57 9.69
CA GLY A 77 -17.61 38.50 10.16
C GLY A 77 -16.61 38.69 9.04
N LYS A 78 -15.31 38.88 9.42
CA LYS A 78 -14.24 38.99 8.41
C LYS A 78 -14.06 37.64 7.74
N PRO A 79 -14.04 37.58 6.38
CA PRO A 79 -13.79 36.33 5.65
C PRO A 79 -12.49 35.65 6.10
N ARG A 80 -12.53 34.34 6.28
CA ARG A 80 -11.39 33.54 6.75
C ARG A 80 -10.54 33.10 5.57
N THR A 81 -9.22 33.24 5.69
CA THR A 81 -8.28 32.71 4.69
C THR A 81 -8.14 31.20 4.87
N MET A 82 -8.45 30.46 3.82
CA MET A 82 -8.31 29.00 3.78
C MET A 82 -6.88 28.61 3.43
N LEU A 83 -6.36 27.61 4.13
CA LEU A 83 -5.05 26.99 3.88
C LEU A 83 -5.29 25.63 3.24
N ARG A 84 -4.56 25.35 2.15
CA ARG A 84 -4.57 24.03 1.47
C ARG A 84 -3.14 23.55 1.28
N LEU A 85 -2.96 22.22 1.14
CA LEU A 85 -1.68 21.69 0.69
C LEU A 85 -1.34 22.24 -0.70
N ASN A 86 -0.06 22.49 -0.92
CA ASN A 86 0.46 22.85 -2.24
C ASN A 86 0.92 21.57 -2.97
N PRO A 87 0.24 21.11 -4.01
CA PRO A 87 0.65 19.89 -4.73
C PRO A 87 2.13 19.91 -5.14
N ALA A 88 2.61 21.06 -5.63
CA ALA A 88 3.99 21.24 -6.05
C ALA A 88 4.99 21.53 -4.91
N GLY A 89 4.54 21.45 -3.65
CA GLY A 89 5.41 21.74 -2.49
C GLY A 89 6.46 20.67 -2.24
N MET A 90 6.15 19.44 -2.57
CA MET A 90 7.02 18.26 -2.38
C MET A 90 6.60 17.14 -3.34
N TYR A 91 7.56 16.33 -3.74
CA TYR A 91 7.32 15.12 -4.53
C TYR A 91 7.96 13.91 -3.88
N ALA A 92 7.43 12.73 -4.19
CA ALA A 92 8.01 11.46 -3.78
C ALA A 92 8.06 10.50 -4.98
N VAL A 93 9.13 9.72 -5.06
CA VAL A 93 9.26 8.65 -6.05
C VAL A 93 8.89 7.33 -5.41
N GLY A 94 8.12 6.50 -6.09
CA GLY A 94 7.77 5.16 -5.64
C GLY A 94 8.12 4.12 -6.68
N VAL A 95 8.65 3.00 -6.23
CA VAL A 95 8.85 1.80 -7.05
C VAL A 95 8.21 0.60 -6.38
N HIS A 96 7.48 -0.18 -7.14
CA HIS A 96 6.98 -1.48 -6.74
C HIS A 96 7.74 -2.55 -7.51
N LEU A 97 8.46 -3.39 -6.76
CA LEU A 97 9.10 -4.60 -7.27
C LEU A 97 8.09 -5.74 -7.23
N ASP A 98 7.62 -6.17 -8.39
CA ASP A 98 6.81 -7.38 -8.54
C ASP A 98 7.53 -8.36 -9.48
N PRO A 99 7.43 -9.68 -9.28
CA PRO A 99 8.07 -10.67 -10.17
C PRO A 99 7.67 -10.57 -11.64
N ALA A 100 6.51 -10.01 -11.96
CA ALA A 100 6.02 -9.84 -13.32
C ALA A 100 6.33 -8.45 -13.88
N VAL A 101 6.17 -7.39 -13.08
CA VAL A 101 6.21 -6.00 -13.54
C VAL A 101 6.83 -5.07 -12.50
N LEU A 102 7.75 -4.24 -12.93
CA LEU A 102 8.23 -3.10 -12.17
C LEU A 102 7.35 -1.89 -12.46
N THR A 103 6.77 -1.31 -11.42
CA THR A 103 5.90 -0.13 -11.53
C THR A 103 6.56 1.06 -10.82
N PHE A 104 6.54 2.22 -11.48
CA PHE A 104 7.20 3.43 -11.00
C PHE A 104 6.22 4.60 -11.03
N VAL A 105 6.26 5.45 -10.00
CA VAL A 105 5.47 6.68 -9.95
C VAL A 105 6.28 7.85 -9.41
N VAL A 106 5.93 9.05 -9.84
CA VAL A 106 6.24 10.31 -9.13
C VAL A 106 4.91 10.84 -8.61
N LEU A 107 4.79 11.04 -7.31
CA LEU A 107 3.62 11.63 -6.67
C LEU A 107 3.90 13.08 -6.28
N ASP A 108 2.86 13.90 -6.33
CA ASP A 108 2.82 15.19 -5.67
C ASP A 108 2.49 15.08 -4.17
N LEU A 109 2.46 16.19 -3.46
CA LEU A 109 2.18 16.24 -2.03
C LEU A 109 0.76 15.78 -1.66
N LEU A 110 -0.18 15.80 -2.58
CA LEU A 110 -1.54 15.29 -2.38
C LEU A 110 -1.66 13.78 -2.62
N GLY A 111 -0.59 13.13 -3.12
CA GLY A 111 -0.62 11.74 -3.53
C GLY A 111 -1.13 11.52 -4.96
N ALA A 112 -1.32 12.59 -5.73
CA ALA A 112 -1.69 12.47 -7.14
C ALA A 112 -0.48 12.05 -7.98
N VAL A 113 -0.72 11.15 -8.95
CA VAL A 113 0.32 10.65 -9.85
C VAL A 113 0.66 11.71 -10.90
N VAL A 114 1.87 12.28 -10.81
CA VAL A 114 2.41 13.23 -11.78
C VAL A 114 2.98 12.51 -13.02
N ARG A 115 3.65 11.39 -12.79
CA ARG A 115 4.20 10.53 -13.83
C ARG A 115 4.21 9.09 -13.39
N HIS A 116 3.96 8.16 -14.33
CA HIS A 116 4.09 6.73 -14.06
C HIS A 116 4.79 6.02 -15.22
N SER A 117 5.35 4.85 -14.93
CA SER A 117 5.94 3.92 -15.91
C SER A 117 5.76 2.50 -15.41
N ARG A 118 5.58 1.58 -16.34
CA ARG A 118 5.57 0.13 -16.10
C ARG A 118 6.50 -0.54 -17.10
N ILE A 119 7.35 -1.43 -16.63
CA ILE A 119 8.22 -2.27 -17.46
C ILE A 119 8.18 -3.71 -16.96
N SER A 120 8.35 -4.67 -17.83
CA SER A 120 8.45 -6.07 -17.42
C SER A 120 9.68 -6.27 -16.54
N THR A 121 9.54 -7.03 -15.46
CA THR A 121 10.69 -7.45 -14.65
C THR A 121 11.58 -8.34 -15.50
N PRO A 122 12.91 -8.03 -15.60
CA PRO A 122 13.80 -8.81 -16.45
C PRO A 122 13.86 -10.28 -16.02
N PRO A 123 13.37 -11.24 -16.82
CA PRO A 123 13.30 -12.64 -16.43
C PRO A 123 14.69 -13.28 -16.39
N GLY A 124 14.93 -14.14 -15.39
CA GLY A 124 16.18 -14.93 -15.29
C GLY A 124 17.45 -14.11 -15.02
N THR A 125 17.33 -12.83 -14.73
CA THR A 125 18.47 -11.95 -14.37
C THR A 125 18.62 -11.91 -12.86
N GLY A 126 19.89 -11.86 -12.39
CA GLY A 126 20.16 -11.72 -10.95
C GLY A 126 19.78 -10.34 -10.41
N PRO A 127 19.79 -10.18 -9.07
CA PRO A 127 19.37 -8.94 -8.39
C PRO A 127 20.06 -7.68 -8.91
N ARG A 128 21.34 -7.78 -9.25
CA ARG A 128 22.12 -6.62 -9.74
C ARG A 128 21.52 -6.00 -11.00
N ALA A 129 21.17 -6.82 -11.99
CA ALA A 129 20.60 -6.34 -13.25
C ALA A 129 19.21 -5.69 -13.03
N VAL A 130 18.41 -6.23 -12.09
CA VAL A 130 17.12 -5.65 -11.72
C VAL A 130 17.32 -4.30 -11.02
N ILE A 131 18.29 -4.18 -10.10
CA ILE A 131 18.61 -2.94 -9.40
C ILE A 131 19.07 -1.86 -10.39
N ASP A 132 19.97 -2.22 -11.33
CA ASP A 132 20.45 -1.32 -12.36
C ASP A 132 19.27 -0.83 -13.26
N THR A 133 18.38 -1.74 -13.66
CA THR A 133 17.16 -1.41 -14.41
C THR A 133 16.25 -0.45 -13.64
N ILE A 134 16.02 -0.71 -12.35
CA ILE A 134 15.19 0.15 -11.49
C ILE A 134 15.82 1.54 -11.38
N SER A 135 17.13 1.63 -11.13
CA SER A 135 17.85 2.90 -11.00
C SER A 135 17.75 3.76 -12.27
N ASP A 136 17.97 3.14 -13.43
CA ASP A 136 17.92 3.84 -14.72
C ASP A 136 16.53 4.34 -15.04
N GLU A 137 15.51 3.53 -14.75
CA GLU A 137 14.11 3.92 -14.95
C GLU A 137 13.68 5.04 -14.00
N ILE A 138 14.10 5.03 -12.74
CA ILE A 138 13.85 6.13 -11.78
C ILE A 138 14.46 7.43 -12.30
N LYS A 139 15.71 7.41 -12.76
CA LYS A 139 16.37 8.60 -13.31
C LYS A 139 15.66 9.13 -14.56
N ARG A 140 15.18 8.23 -15.42
CA ARG A 140 14.38 8.57 -16.59
C ARG A 140 13.05 9.20 -16.19
N LEU A 141 12.33 8.55 -15.29
CA LEU A 141 11.01 8.99 -14.83
C LEU A 141 11.06 10.40 -14.21
N ILE A 142 12.08 10.68 -13.38
CA ILE A 142 12.28 12.00 -12.77
C ILE A 142 12.50 13.05 -13.84
N ARG A 143 13.40 12.82 -14.81
CA ARG A 143 13.62 13.76 -15.94
C ARG A 143 12.34 14.02 -16.72
N ASP A 144 11.62 12.95 -17.06
CA ASP A 144 10.43 13.01 -17.92
C ASP A 144 9.20 13.58 -17.18
N SER A 145 9.23 13.65 -15.84
CA SER A 145 8.16 14.23 -15.04
C SER A 145 8.13 15.75 -15.06
N GLY A 146 9.28 16.38 -15.33
CA GLY A 146 9.45 17.83 -15.30
C GLY A 146 9.36 18.46 -13.91
N VAL A 147 9.36 17.65 -12.83
CA VAL A 147 9.38 18.17 -11.47
C VAL A 147 10.77 18.70 -11.09
N ASP A 148 10.80 19.65 -10.16
CA ASP A 148 12.06 20.14 -9.59
C ASP A 148 12.71 19.03 -8.75
N PRO A 149 13.92 18.53 -9.10
CA PRO A 149 14.58 17.47 -8.35
C PRO A 149 14.88 17.83 -6.90
N GLU A 150 15.07 19.12 -6.58
CA GLU A 150 15.33 19.59 -5.22
C GLU A 150 14.09 19.46 -4.31
N ARG A 151 12.91 19.28 -4.89
CA ARG A 151 11.64 19.05 -4.18
C ARG A 151 11.29 17.57 -4.02
N ILE A 152 12.12 16.66 -4.50
CA ILE A 152 11.94 15.24 -4.31
C ILE A 152 12.41 14.86 -2.92
N ALA A 153 11.49 14.48 -2.03
CA ALA A 153 11.78 14.12 -0.65
C ALA A 153 12.53 12.78 -0.50
N GLY A 154 12.38 11.88 -1.47
CA GLY A 154 13.04 10.58 -1.45
C GLY A 154 12.39 9.55 -2.36
N LEU A 155 12.89 8.31 -2.23
CA LEU A 155 12.45 7.12 -2.92
C LEU A 155 11.81 6.14 -1.93
N GLY A 156 10.63 5.64 -2.23
CA GLY A 156 10.01 4.53 -1.54
C GLY A 156 10.07 3.25 -2.38
N ILE A 157 10.23 2.12 -1.72
CA ILE A 157 10.23 0.79 -2.32
C ILE A 157 9.12 -0.05 -1.69
N ALA A 158 8.23 -0.59 -2.50
CA ALA A 158 7.34 -1.66 -2.14
C ALA A 158 7.89 -2.97 -2.72
N SER A 159 8.12 -3.97 -1.88
CA SER A 159 8.74 -5.23 -2.26
C SER A 159 7.90 -6.42 -1.80
N PRO A 160 7.88 -7.54 -2.55
CA PRO A 160 7.36 -8.77 -2.00
C PRO A 160 8.15 -9.18 -0.75
N GLY A 161 7.45 -9.83 0.19
CA GLY A 161 8.08 -10.38 1.39
C GLY A 161 8.65 -11.78 1.18
N PRO A 162 9.41 -12.29 2.16
CA PRO A 162 9.82 -11.62 3.40
C PRO A 162 10.86 -10.51 3.20
N ILE A 163 10.82 -9.50 4.09
CA ILE A 163 11.80 -8.40 4.12
C ILE A 163 12.45 -8.28 5.49
N ASP A 164 13.69 -7.79 5.53
CA ASP A 164 14.34 -7.28 6.74
C ASP A 164 14.40 -5.74 6.68
N LEU A 165 13.54 -5.07 7.45
CA LEU A 165 13.48 -3.61 7.48
C LEU A 165 14.74 -2.97 8.09
N ASN A 166 15.43 -3.65 9.02
CA ASN A 166 16.63 -3.10 9.64
C ASN A 166 17.79 -3.03 8.62
N GLU A 167 17.97 -4.11 7.88
CA GLU A 167 19.01 -4.20 6.85
C GLU A 167 18.57 -3.62 5.50
N GLY A 168 17.27 -3.35 5.33
CA GLY A 168 16.71 -2.90 4.05
C GLY A 168 16.82 -3.94 2.97
N ALA A 169 16.68 -5.22 3.35
CA ALA A 169 16.90 -6.36 2.49
C ALA A 169 15.59 -7.10 2.15
N VAL A 170 15.57 -7.64 0.94
CA VAL A 170 14.59 -8.64 0.50
C VAL A 170 15.19 -10.02 0.75
N VAL A 171 14.43 -10.91 1.38
CA VAL A 171 14.94 -12.19 1.88
C VAL A 171 14.17 -13.35 1.26
N ASP A 172 14.79 -14.05 0.32
CA ASP A 172 14.26 -15.26 -0.34
C ASP A 172 12.76 -15.15 -0.77
N PRO A 173 12.39 -14.10 -1.52
CA PRO A 173 11.00 -13.90 -1.92
C PRO A 173 10.58 -14.96 -2.93
N PRO A 174 9.37 -15.52 -2.83
CA PRO A 174 8.84 -16.42 -3.85
C PRO A 174 8.88 -15.76 -5.23
N LEU A 175 9.18 -16.50 -6.27
CA LEU A 175 9.16 -16.08 -7.68
C LEU A 175 10.28 -15.08 -8.10
N LEU A 176 11.23 -14.76 -7.22
CA LEU A 176 12.44 -13.99 -7.55
C LEU A 176 13.70 -14.85 -7.26
N PRO A 177 14.06 -15.77 -8.13
CA PRO A 177 15.20 -16.66 -7.88
C PRO A 177 16.53 -15.89 -7.80
N GLY A 178 17.38 -16.28 -6.85
CA GLY A 178 18.67 -15.63 -6.61
C GLY A 178 18.61 -14.38 -5.72
N TRP A 179 17.45 -14.12 -5.10
CA TRP A 179 17.26 -13.04 -4.13
C TRP A 179 17.37 -13.54 -2.68
N ASP A 180 18.37 -14.38 -2.38
CA ASP A 180 18.50 -15.03 -1.06
C ASP A 180 18.55 -14.02 0.10
N HIS A 181 19.31 -12.91 -0.08
CA HIS A 181 19.38 -11.80 0.87
C HIS A 181 19.96 -10.58 0.16
N VAL A 182 19.12 -9.68 -0.31
CA VAL A 182 19.51 -8.55 -1.17
C VAL A 182 19.21 -7.23 -0.50
N GLY A 183 20.23 -6.45 -0.14
CA GLY A 183 20.14 -5.10 0.44
C GLY A 183 19.60 -4.07 -0.58
N LEU A 184 18.36 -4.20 -0.95
CA LEU A 184 17.72 -3.42 -2.03
C LEU A 184 17.65 -1.93 -1.71
N ARG A 185 17.30 -1.58 -0.45
CA ARG A 185 17.17 -0.18 0.00
C ARG A 185 18.48 0.58 -0.21
N ASP A 186 19.56 0.06 0.33
CA ASP A 186 20.84 0.75 0.33
C ASP A 186 21.45 0.78 -1.07
N ALA A 187 21.28 -0.29 -1.85
CA ALA A 187 21.72 -0.34 -3.25
C ALA A 187 21.02 0.73 -4.12
N LEU A 188 19.71 0.92 -3.96
CA LEU A 188 18.97 1.96 -4.69
C LEU A 188 19.26 3.37 -4.14
N ALA A 189 19.48 3.53 -2.85
CA ALA A 189 19.93 4.81 -2.28
C ALA A 189 21.26 5.25 -2.88
N GLU A 190 22.24 4.35 -2.96
CA GLU A 190 23.55 4.61 -3.60
C GLU A 190 23.41 4.94 -5.10
N ALA A 191 22.64 4.12 -5.82
CA ALA A 191 22.51 4.25 -7.27
C ALA A 191 21.73 5.51 -7.71
N THR A 192 20.77 6.00 -6.90
CA THR A 192 19.91 7.15 -7.23
C THR A 192 20.32 8.44 -6.53
N GLY A 193 21.04 8.35 -5.41
CA GLY A 193 21.37 9.50 -4.55
C GLY A 193 20.17 9.98 -3.71
N LEU A 194 19.04 9.27 -3.72
CA LEU A 194 17.84 9.64 -2.97
C LEU A 194 17.81 8.95 -1.59
N SER A 195 17.33 9.65 -0.59
CA SER A 195 16.96 9.00 0.68
C SER A 195 15.89 7.94 0.42
N THR A 196 16.14 6.69 0.82
CA THR A 196 15.32 5.56 0.40
C THR A 196 14.68 4.86 1.59
N LEU A 197 13.38 4.63 1.49
CA LEU A 197 12.58 3.83 2.42
C LEU A 197 12.11 2.55 1.73
N MET A 198 11.91 1.49 2.51
CA MET A 198 11.37 0.23 1.99
C MET A 198 10.32 -0.31 2.96
N ASP A 199 9.27 -0.88 2.40
CA ASP A 199 8.27 -1.65 3.14
C ASP A 199 7.76 -2.81 2.28
N LYS A 200 7.03 -3.72 2.89
CA LYS A 200 6.37 -4.80 2.17
C LYS A 200 5.26 -4.24 1.27
N ASP A 201 5.05 -4.86 0.11
CA ASP A 201 4.05 -4.46 -0.89
C ASP A 201 2.65 -4.27 -0.31
N VAL A 202 2.16 -5.22 0.50
CA VAL A 202 0.84 -5.12 1.15
C VAL A 202 0.77 -3.98 2.17
N THR A 203 1.88 -3.71 2.87
CA THR A 203 1.99 -2.61 3.82
C THR A 203 1.99 -1.27 3.07
N ALA A 204 2.75 -1.18 1.99
CA ALA A 204 2.78 0.00 1.13
C ALA A 204 1.38 0.27 0.52
N ALA A 205 0.67 -0.76 0.06
CA ALA A 205 -0.68 -0.63 -0.45
C ALA A 205 -1.67 -0.09 0.61
N ALA A 206 -1.57 -0.57 1.86
CA ALA A 206 -2.36 -0.03 2.97
C ALA A 206 -2.02 1.44 3.27
N VAL A 207 -0.73 1.83 3.19
CA VAL A 207 -0.31 3.23 3.30
C VAL A 207 -0.87 4.07 2.15
N ALA A 208 -0.90 3.56 0.91
CA ALA A 208 -1.51 4.25 -0.22
C ALA A 208 -2.99 4.55 0.03
N GLU A 209 -3.73 3.56 0.49
CA GLU A 209 -5.17 3.71 0.79
C GLU A 209 -5.40 4.74 1.90
N THR A 210 -4.63 4.69 2.99
CA THR A 210 -4.71 5.68 4.09
C THR A 210 -4.35 7.09 3.62
N TRP A 211 -3.40 7.24 2.67
CA TRP A 211 -2.98 8.56 2.20
C TRP A 211 -3.87 9.12 1.10
N ALA A 212 -4.23 8.33 0.10
CA ALA A 212 -4.86 8.77 -1.14
C ALA A 212 -6.19 8.07 -1.46
N GLY A 213 -6.62 7.09 -0.67
CA GLY A 213 -7.85 6.31 -0.91
C GLY A 213 -9.14 7.05 -0.60
N GLY A 214 -9.08 8.25 -0.02
CA GLY A 214 -10.27 8.98 0.40
C GLY A 214 -11.00 8.29 1.56
N PRO A 215 -12.34 8.22 1.57
CA PRO A 215 -13.11 7.65 2.68
C PRO A 215 -12.78 6.18 2.98
N SER A 216 -12.36 5.39 1.99
CA SER A 216 -11.98 3.98 2.20
C SER A 216 -10.69 3.80 3.00
N GLY A 217 -9.86 4.83 3.08
CA GLY A 217 -8.61 4.85 3.83
C GLY A 217 -8.71 5.31 5.29
N GLU A 218 -9.91 5.56 5.81
CA GLU A 218 -10.10 6.03 7.18
C GLU A 218 -10.44 4.88 8.14
N GLY A 219 -9.99 4.99 9.41
CA GLY A 219 -10.37 4.08 10.48
C GLY A 219 -9.58 2.77 10.50
N SER A 220 -10.29 1.66 10.73
CA SER A 220 -9.71 0.32 10.79
C SER A 220 -10.16 -0.50 9.59
N PHE A 221 -9.22 -1.01 8.80
CA PHE A 221 -9.55 -1.82 7.63
C PHE A 221 -8.45 -2.86 7.29
N LEU A 222 -8.82 -3.85 6.51
CA LEU A 222 -7.89 -4.76 5.85
C LEU A 222 -7.73 -4.36 4.39
N PHE A 223 -6.49 -4.25 3.93
CA PHE A 223 -6.20 -4.11 2.51
C PHE A 223 -5.82 -5.47 1.93
N MET A 224 -6.70 -6.08 1.15
CA MET A 224 -6.46 -7.36 0.48
C MET A 224 -5.70 -7.13 -0.83
N TYR A 225 -4.44 -7.50 -0.84
CA TYR A 225 -3.58 -7.33 -1.99
C TYR A 225 -3.66 -8.55 -2.93
N MET A 226 -4.18 -8.34 -4.14
CA MET A 226 -4.37 -9.35 -5.19
C MET A 226 -3.28 -9.17 -6.26
N GLY A 227 -2.14 -9.84 -6.06
CA GLY A 227 -0.98 -9.80 -6.94
C GLY A 227 -0.58 -11.20 -7.41
N THR A 228 0.71 -11.37 -7.76
CA THR A 228 1.30 -12.71 -8.03
C THR A 228 1.16 -13.63 -6.82
N GLY A 229 1.09 -13.06 -5.61
CA GLY A 229 0.65 -13.68 -4.36
C GLY A 229 -0.62 -13.03 -3.81
N ILE A 230 -1.08 -13.53 -2.66
CA ILE A 230 -2.17 -12.94 -1.87
C ILE A 230 -1.61 -12.57 -0.51
N GLY A 231 -1.77 -11.31 -0.13
CA GLY A 231 -1.36 -10.78 1.16
C GLY A 231 -2.37 -9.78 1.71
N CYS A 232 -2.13 -9.31 2.92
CA CYS A 232 -3.02 -8.38 3.59
C CYS A 232 -2.24 -7.25 4.26
N GLY A 233 -2.56 -6.01 3.91
CA GLY A 233 -2.19 -4.83 4.71
C GLY A 233 -3.19 -4.66 5.85
N ILE A 234 -2.74 -4.32 7.05
CA ILE A 234 -3.58 -4.18 8.23
C ILE A 234 -3.50 -2.73 8.71
N VAL A 235 -4.64 -2.08 8.86
CA VAL A 235 -4.76 -0.73 9.43
C VAL A 235 -5.70 -0.81 10.63
N LEU A 236 -5.24 -0.34 11.78
CA LEU A 236 -6.05 -0.25 13.00
C LEU A 236 -5.97 1.17 13.55
N ASN A 237 -7.11 1.83 13.67
CA ASN A 237 -7.22 3.21 14.15
C ASN A 237 -6.31 4.20 13.36
N ASP A 238 -6.38 4.15 12.05
CA ASP A 238 -5.55 4.94 11.11
C ASP A 238 -4.03 4.63 11.17
N GLU A 239 -3.60 3.60 11.91
CA GLU A 239 -2.19 3.20 11.99
C GLU A 239 -1.95 1.87 11.26
N VAL A 240 -0.96 1.85 10.36
CA VAL A 240 -0.56 0.66 9.61
C VAL A 240 0.24 -0.29 10.50
N VAL A 241 -0.21 -1.52 10.64
CA VAL A 241 0.40 -2.58 11.45
C VAL A 241 1.48 -3.30 10.66
N ARG A 242 2.74 -3.13 11.06
CA ARG A 242 3.89 -3.77 10.41
C ARG A 242 4.34 -5.07 11.06
N GLY A 243 3.91 -5.31 12.31
CA GLY A 243 4.39 -6.45 13.11
C GLY A 243 5.83 -6.28 13.60
N THR A 244 6.37 -7.33 14.22
CA THR A 244 7.70 -7.28 14.86
C THR A 244 8.85 -7.18 13.86
N SER A 245 8.72 -7.82 12.70
CA SER A 245 9.77 -7.88 11.66
C SER A 245 9.44 -7.05 10.41
N GLY A 246 8.29 -6.38 10.37
CA GLY A 246 7.80 -5.71 9.16
C GLY A 246 7.05 -6.62 8.19
N ASN A 247 6.79 -7.88 8.57
CA ASN A 247 6.17 -8.87 7.69
C ASN A 247 4.72 -9.24 8.10
N ALA A 248 3.99 -8.35 8.77
CA ALA A 248 2.57 -8.57 9.05
C ALA A 248 1.77 -8.81 7.76
N GLY A 249 0.66 -9.54 7.86
CA GLY A 249 -0.26 -9.77 6.75
C GLY A 249 0.08 -10.96 5.84
N GLU A 250 0.92 -11.89 6.30
CA GLU A 250 1.19 -13.17 5.62
C GLU A 250 -0.01 -14.14 5.74
N ILE A 251 -1.11 -13.78 5.09
CA ILE A 251 -2.34 -14.59 5.11
C ILE A 251 -2.34 -15.72 4.07
N GLY A 252 -1.37 -15.73 3.16
CA GLY A 252 -1.27 -16.73 2.09
C GLY A 252 -1.28 -18.18 2.57
N HIS A 253 -0.88 -18.42 3.82
CA HIS A 253 -0.85 -19.74 4.44
C HIS A 253 -2.03 -20.06 5.38
N ILE A 254 -3.07 -19.22 5.42
CA ILE A 254 -4.33 -19.58 6.08
C ILE A 254 -4.97 -20.73 5.30
N VAL A 255 -5.25 -21.84 6.01
CA VAL A 255 -5.94 -22.99 5.43
C VAL A 255 -7.42 -22.66 5.24
N VAL A 256 -7.85 -22.65 3.98
CA VAL A 256 -9.24 -22.33 3.59
C VAL A 256 -9.98 -23.51 2.99
N ASP A 257 -9.26 -24.57 2.61
CA ASP A 257 -9.79 -25.83 2.13
C ASP A 257 -8.89 -27.00 2.58
N PRO A 258 -9.18 -27.63 3.72
CA PRO A 258 -8.34 -28.72 4.25
C PRO A 258 -8.15 -29.92 3.30
N GLY A 259 -9.04 -30.10 2.34
CA GLY A 259 -8.94 -31.10 1.27
C GLY A 259 -8.23 -30.64 0.01
N GLY A 260 -7.79 -29.39 -0.03
CA GLY A 260 -7.19 -28.76 -1.21
C GLY A 260 -5.75 -29.17 -1.50
N ALA A 261 -5.12 -28.49 -2.46
CA ALA A 261 -3.78 -28.78 -2.93
C ALA A 261 -2.72 -28.60 -1.84
N LEU A 262 -1.63 -29.37 -1.93
CA LEU A 262 -0.47 -29.21 -1.05
C LEU A 262 0.20 -27.86 -1.30
N CYS A 263 0.43 -27.11 -0.23
CA CYS A 263 1.16 -25.85 -0.24
C CYS A 263 2.65 -26.09 0.02
N ASP A 264 3.51 -25.20 -0.46
CA ASP A 264 4.96 -25.20 -0.19
C ASP A 264 5.32 -25.11 1.30
N CYS A 265 4.41 -24.60 2.15
CA CYS A 265 4.57 -24.65 3.61
C CYS A 265 4.31 -26.02 4.25
N GLY A 266 3.93 -27.04 3.46
CA GLY A 266 3.63 -28.39 3.91
C GLY A 266 2.19 -28.63 4.38
N GLN A 267 1.32 -27.62 4.40
CA GLN A 267 -0.10 -27.74 4.70
C GLN A 267 -0.93 -27.93 3.43
N HIS A 268 -2.13 -28.47 3.56
CA HIS A 268 -3.08 -28.58 2.46
C HIS A 268 -4.08 -27.41 2.46
N GLY A 269 -4.41 -26.89 1.28
CA GLY A 269 -5.50 -25.96 1.05
C GLY A 269 -5.30 -24.56 1.64
N CYS A 270 -4.06 -24.08 1.69
CA CYS A 270 -3.77 -22.67 1.94
C CYS A 270 -4.40 -21.79 0.87
N VAL A 271 -4.80 -20.55 1.21
CA VAL A 271 -5.40 -19.64 0.22
C VAL A 271 -4.45 -19.37 -0.95
N LYS A 272 -3.15 -19.29 -0.72
CA LYS A 272 -2.11 -19.19 -1.75
C LYS A 272 -2.15 -20.36 -2.75
N SER A 273 -2.27 -21.59 -2.26
CA SER A 273 -2.34 -22.78 -3.12
C SER A 273 -3.70 -23.00 -3.78
N SER A 274 -4.66 -22.08 -3.59
CA SER A 274 -6.05 -22.23 -4.02
C SER A 274 -6.56 -21.08 -4.88
N ALA A 275 -6.03 -19.86 -4.76
CA ALA A 275 -6.66 -18.65 -5.32
C ALA A 275 -5.69 -17.64 -5.98
N ILE A 276 -4.39 -17.95 -6.10
CA ILE A 276 -3.47 -17.08 -6.86
C ILE A 276 -3.62 -17.28 -8.37
N PRO A 277 -3.25 -16.30 -9.22
CA PRO A 277 -3.40 -16.38 -10.67
C PRO A 277 -2.82 -17.65 -11.30
N GLN A 278 -1.64 -18.09 -10.85
CA GLN A 278 -1.01 -19.32 -11.35
C GLN A 278 -1.87 -20.57 -11.13
N VAL A 279 -2.58 -20.63 -10.00
CA VAL A 279 -3.47 -21.76 -9.68
C VAL A 279 -4.72 -21.69 -10.54
N LEU A 280 -5.33 -20.51 -10.69
CA LEU A 280 -6.54 -20.31 -11.48
C LEU A 280 -6.28 -20.59 -12.99
N VAL A 281 -5.13 -20.19 -13.51
CA VAL A 281 -4.70 -20.54 -14.88
C VAL A 281 -4.57 -22.06 -15.03
N SER A 282 -3.92 -22.73 -14.06
CA SER A 282 -3.79 -24.20 -14.12
C SER A 282 -5.14 -24.92 -14.05
N GLN A 283 -6.08 -24.42 -13.25
CA GLN A 283 -7.46 -24.95 -13.22
C GLN A 283 -8.19 -24.73 -14.55
N ALA A 284 -8.02 -23.56 -15.17
CA ALA A 284 -8.64 -23.24 -16.45
C ALA A 284 -8.08 -24.10 -17.60
N GLU A 285 -6.78 -24.37 -17.60
CA GLU A 285 -6.15 -25.30 -18.54
C GLU A 285 -6.66 -26.72 -18.34
N ALA A 286 -6.73 -27.21 -17.13
CA ALA A 286 -7.24 -28.54 -16.80
C ALA A 286 -8.73 -28.71 -17.14
N ALA A 287 -9.52 -27.63 -17.03
CA ALA A 287 -10.94 -27.63 -17.40
C ALA A 287 -11.20 -27.44 -18.91
N GLY A 288 -10.14 -27.24 -19.70
CA GLY A 288 -10.25 -26.96 -21.16
C GLY A 288 -10.85 -25.61 -21.49
N VAL A 289 -10.77 -24.66 -20.57
CA VAL A 289 -11.19 -23.25 -20.74
C VAL A 289 -10.12 -22.48 -21.52
N LEU A 290 -8.85 -22.74 -21.17
CA LEU A 290 -7.68 -22.20 -21.86
C LEU A 290 -7.03 -23.31 -22.70
N ASP A 291 -6.74 -23.01 -23.97
CA ASP A 291 -6.15 -23.98 -24.88
C ASP A 291 -4.69 -24.28 -24.54
N GLY A 292 -4.35 -25.58 -24.45
CA GLY A 292 -3.01 -26.06 -24.16
C GLY A 292 -2.54 -25.77 -22.72
N SER A 293 -1.35 -26.24 -22.41
CA SER A 293 -0.71 -25.97 -21.12
C SER A 293 0.42 -24.96 -21.28
N LEU A 294 0.48 -23.99 -20.38
CA LEU A 294 1.54 -22.97 -20.35
C LEU A 294 2.89 -23.65 -20.06
N GLN A 295 3.81 -23.62 -21.03
CA GLN A 295 5.16 -24.17 -20.88
C GLN A 295 6.07 -23.24 -20.09
N ASP A 296 5.96 -21.93 -20.34
CA ASP A 296 6.64 -20.90 -19.56
C ASP A 296 5.77 -20.51 -18.37
N ARG A 297 6.21 -20.83 -17.15
CA ARG A 297 5.53 -20.50 -15.88
C ARG A 297 6.11 -19.23 -15.24
N SER A 298 6.81 -18.40 -16.00
CA SER A 298 7.24 -17.08 -15.51
C SER A 298 6.06 -16.21 -15.14
N ALA A 299 6.26 -15.30 -14.19
CA ALA A 299 5.19 -14.43 -13.71
C ALA A 299 4.54 -13.58 -14.83
N PRO A 300 5.29 -13.02 -15.81
CA PRO A 300 4.69 -12.33 -16.94
C PRO A 300 3.80 -13.21 -17.81
N ALA A 301 4.24 -14.47 -18.10
CA ALA A 301 3.47 -15.39 -18.91
C ALA A 301 2.16 -15.83 -18.20
N VAL A 302 2.24 -16.05 -16.88
CA VAL A 302 1.05 -16.34 -16.07
C VAL A 302 0.09 -15.14 -16.06
N GLN A 303 0.60 -13.92 -15.97
CA GLN A 303 -0.22 -12.70 -16.00
C GLN A 303 -1.02 -12.58 -17.31
N GLU A 304 -0.36 -12.78 -18.44
CA GLU A 304 -1.04 -12.74 -19.76
C GLU A 304 -2.12 -13.82 -19.85
N ARG A 305 -1.81 -15.03 -19.41
CA ARG A 305 -2.74 -16.16 -19.42
C ARG A 305 -3.94 -15.95 -18.48
N PHE A 306 -3.70 -15.33 -17.33
CA PHE A 306 -4.76 -14.96 -16.40
C PHE A 306 -5.69 -13.89 -16.98
N ALA A 307 -5.16 -12.89 -17.70
CA ALA A 307 -5.97 -11.92 -18.41
C ALA A 307 -6.90 -12.58 -19.43
N GLN A 308 -6.42 -13.57 -20.20
CA GLN A 308 -7.25 -14.37 -21.11
C GLN A 308 -8.38 -15.12 -20.38
N LEU A 309 -8.09 -15.70 -19.19
CA LEU A 309 -9.13 -16.33 -18.37
C LEU A 309 -10.23 -15.33 -17.98
N CYS A 310 -9.84 -14.14 -17.55
CA CYS A 310 -10.79 -13.08 -17.19
C CYS A 310 -11.62 -12.61 -18.39
N GLU A 311 -11.00 -12.42 -19.55
CA GLU A 311 -11.71 -12.06 -20.78
C GLU A 311 -12.77 -13.12 -21.15
N LEU A 312 -12.42 -14.41 -21.07
CA LEU A 312 -13.36 -15.49 -21.30
C LEU A 312 -14.51 -15.49 -20.29
N ALA A 313 -14.22 -15.31 -19.01
CA ALA A 313 -15.24 -15.27 -17.96
C ALA A 313 -16.27 -14.16 -18.20
N TYR A 314 -15.79 -12.94 -18.42
CA TYR A 314 -16.68 -11.80 -18.68
C TYR A 314 -17.25 -11.80 -20.10
N GLY A 315 -16.67 -12.57 -21.02
CA GLY A 315 -17.21 -12.86 -22.35
C GLY A 315 -18.34 -13.90 -22.36
N GLY A 316 -18.74 -14.43 -21.19
CA GLY A 316 -19.86 -15.36 -21.03
C GLY A 316 -19.47 -16.84 -20.99
N ASN A 317 -18.20 -17.17 -20.81
CA ASN A 317 -17.78 -18.57 -20.59
C ASN A 317 -18.10 -18.95 -19.12
N GLU A 318 -19.11 -19.78 -18.92
CA GLU A 318 -19.60 -20.20 -17.60
C GLU A 318 -18.52 -20.89 -16.76
N LYS A 319 -17.71 -21.79 -17.37
CA LYS A 319 -16.64 -22.49 -16.64
C LYS A 319 -15.52 -21.56 -16.20
N ALA A 320 -15.18 -20.56 -17.01
CA ALA A 320 -14.21 -19.53 -16.64
C ALA A 320 -14.72 -18.71 -15.46
N MET A 321 -15.99 -18.33 -15.48
CA MET A 321 -16.63 -17.60 -14.37
C MET A 321 -16.72 -18.44 -13.09
N GLU A 322 -17.03 -19.74 -13.20
CA GLU A 322 -17.03 -20.66 -12.04
C GLU A 322 -15.66 -20.74 -11.36
N ILE A 323 -14.57 -20.75 -12.12
CA ILE A 323 -13.19 -20.76 -11.56
C ILE A 323 -12.93 -19.47 -10.78
N ILE A 324 -13.26 -18.30 -11.35
CA ILE A 324 -13.07 -17.01 -10.67
C ILE A 324 -13.98 -16.91 -9.44
N ALA A 325 -15.25 -17.23 -9.56
CA ALA A 325 -16.21 -17.20 -8.46
C ALA A 325 -15.85 -18.18 -7.34
N GLY A 326 -15.37 -19.37 -7.69
CA GLY A 326 -14.88 -20.36 -6.73
C GLY A 326 -13.70 -19.84 -5.90
N SER A 327 -12.79 -19.08 -6.53
CA SER A 327 -11.67 -18.46 -5.81
C SER A 327 -12.15 -17.41 -4.81
N ALA A 328 -13.21 -16.65 -5.12
CA ALA A 328 -13.80 -15.67 -4.20
C ALA A 328 -14.27 -16.31 -2.88
N VAL A 329 -14.88 -17.50 -2.95
CA VAL A 329 -15.32 -18.24 -1.75
C VAL A 329 -14.14 -18.60 -0.83
N LEU A 330 -13.02 -19.02 -1.41
CA LEU A 330 -11.83 -19.40 -0.66
C LEU A 330 -11.14 -18.18 -0.04
N VAL A 331 -11.03 -17.09 -0.79
CA VAL A 331 -10.50 -15.83 -0.28
C VAL A 331 -11.41 -15.26 0.83
N ALA A 332 -12.74 -15.34 0.68
CA ALA A 332 -13.67 -14.89 1.72
C ALA A 332 -13.48 -15.61 3.06
N ARG A 333 -13.13 -16.90 3.06
CA ARG A 333 -12.80 -17.66 4.28
C ARG A 333 -11.56 -17.09 4.98
N ALA A 334 -10.49 -16.79 4.22
CA ALA A 334 -9.30 -16.18 4.79
C ALA A 334 -9.58 -14.78 5.34
N VAL A 335 -10.31 -13.96 4.56
CA VAL A 335 -10.72 -12.61 4.99
C VAL A 335 -11.56 -12.69 6.27
N SER A 336 -12.57 -13.56 6.33
CA SER A 336 -13.42 -13.72 7.53
C SER A 336 -12.62 -14.13 8.77
N ALA A 337 -11.58 -14.95 8.62
CA ALA A 337 -10.73 -15.33 9.74
C ALA A 337 -9.96 -14.11 10.29
N VAL A 338 -9.45 -13.24 9.41
CA VAL A 338 -8.68 -12.06 9.81
C VAL A 338 -9.59 -10.95 10.34
N THR A 339 -10.74 -10.67 9.68
CA THR A 339 -11.71 -9.66 10.14
C THR A 339 -12.27 -10.00 11.52
N ASN A 340 -12.59 -11.27 11.77
CA ASN A 340 -13.03 -11.72 13.11
C ASN A 340 -11.95 -11.61 14.18
N ALA A 341 -10.67 -11.78 13.81
CA ALA A 341 -9.56 -11.69 14.76
C ALA A 341 -9.20 -10.24 15.13
N LEU A 342 -9.42 -9.29 14.21
CA LEU A 342 -9.00 -7.89 14.34
C LEU A 342 -10.16 -6.93 14.62
N ASP A 343 -11.41 -7.38 14.46
CA ASP A 343 -12.63 -6.59 14.65
C ASP A 343 -12.61 -5.30 13.80
N VAL A 344 -12.41 -5.47 12.49
CA VAL A 344 -12.41 -4.37 11.52
C VAL A 344 -13.76 -4.29 10.79
N GLU A 345 -14.14 -3.08 10.40
CA GLU A 345 -15.43 -2.80 9.75
C GLU A 345 -15.35 -2.67 8.21
N ARG A 346 -14.14 -2.74 7.65
CA ARG A 346 -13.94 -2.58 6.19
C ARG A 346 -12.86 -3.50 5.66
N VAL A 347 -13.08 -3.98 4.42
CA VAL A 347 -12.11 -4.73 3.62
C VAL A 347 -11.98 -4.01 2.27
N VAL A 348 -10.78 -3.57 1.95
CA VAL A 348 -10.44 -2.91 0.68
C VAL A 348 -9.66 -3.88 -0.18
N PHE A 349 -10.09 -4.14 -1.40
CA PHE A 349 -9.38 -4.99 -2.35
C PHE A 349 -8.63 -4.15 -3.38
N GLY A 350 -7.40 -4.53 -3.69
CA GLY A 350 -6.60 -3.87 -4.71
C GLY A 350 -5.42 -4.72 -5.17
N GLY A 351 -4.56 -4.14 -5.99
CA GLY A 351 -3.40 -4.83 -6.56
C GLY A 351 -3.54 -5.09 -8.06
N PRO A 352 -2.46 -5.55 -8.72
CA PRO A 352 -2.39 -5.61 -10.19
C PRO A 352 -3.39 -6.56 -10.84
N PHE A 353 -3.92 -7.56 -10.12
CA PHE A 353 -4.93 -8.49 -10.64
C PHE A 353 -6.37 -8.15 -10.20
N TRP A 354 -6.52 -7.10 -9.38
CA TRP A 354 -7.83 -6.76 -8.82
C TRP A 354 -8.86 -6.39 -9.90
N THR A 355 -8.48 -5.62 -10.90
CA THR A 355 -9.39 -5.21 -11.99
C THR A 355 -10.07 -6.40 -12.65
N CYS A 356 -9.33 -7.49 -12.87
CA CYS A 356 -9.85 -8.75 -13.40
C CYS A 356 -10.86 -9.44 -12.46
N LEU A 357 -10.66 -9.34 -11.15
CA LEU A 357 -11.45 -10.08 -10.16
C LEU A 357 -12.63 -9.27 -9.63
N SER A 358 -12.57 -7.95 -9.75
CA SER A 358 -13.40 -7.00 -9.00
C SER A 358 -14.91 -7.24 -9.13
N ALA A 359 -15.42 -7.46 -10.35
CA ALA A 359 -16.84 -7.65 -10.57
C ALA A 359 -17.38 -8.90 -9.85
N ALA A 360 -16.72 -10.06 -10.04
CA ALA A 360 -17.14 -11.31 -9.41
C ALA A 360 -16.95 -11.30 -7.89
N TYR A 361 -15.90 -10.65 -7.41
CA TYR A 361 -15.60 -10.57 -5.98
C TYR A 361 -16.54 -9.62 -5.26
N LEU A 362 -16.76 -8.40 -5.77
CA LEU A 362 -17.65 -7.42 -5.14
C LEU A 362 -19.11 -7.86 -5.13
N GLU A 363 -19.52 -8.71 -6.07
CA GLU A 363 -20.86 -9.31 -6.06
C GLU A 363 -21.04 -10.32 -4.92
N GLN A 364 -20.03 -11.14 -4.62
CA GLN A 364 -20.15 -12.29 -3.72
C GLN A 364 -19.58 -12.06 -2.32
N MET A 365 -18.46 -11.34 -2.21
CA MET A 365 -17.70 -11.15 -0.96
C MET A 365 -18.51 -10.58 0.19
N PRO A 366 -19.35 -9.52 0.00
CA PRO A 366 -20.10 -8.95 1.12
C PRO A 366 -20.94 -10.01 1.83
N GLY A 367 -21.73 -10.79 1.09
CA GLY A 367 -22.57 -11.82 1.65
C GLY A 367 -21.79 -12.98 2.29
N LEU A 368 -20.67 -13.39 1.68
CA LEU A 368 -19.82 -14.47 2.19
C LEU A 368 -19.11 -14.07 3.50
N ILE A 369 -18.63 -12.83 3.60
CA ILE A 369 -17.96 -12.33 4.79
C ILE A 369 -18.98 -12.10 5.91
N GLU A 370 -20.10 -11.46 5.60
CA GLU A 370 -21.18 -11.21 6.59
C GLU A 370 -21.70 -12.50 7.21
N ALA A 371 -21.92 -13.54 6.40
CA ALA A 371 -22.38 -14.85 6.89
C ALA A 371 -21.44 -15.47 7.94
N ASN A 372 -20.14 -15.19 7.84
CA ASN A 372 -19.11 -15.70 8.73
C ASN A 372 -18.65 -14.70 9.80
N SER A 373 -19.16 -13.45 9.80
CA SER A 373 -18.77 -12.43 10.77
C SER A 373 -19.32 -12.74 12.16
N ALA A 374 -18.43 -12.76 13.16
CA ALA A 374 -18.79 -12.88 14.56
C ALA A 374 -19.54 -11.64 15.09
N THR A 375 -19.21 -10.47 14.54
CA THR A 375 -19.74 -9.16 14.96
C THR A 375 -20.93 -8.67 14.12
N ARG A 376 -21.46 -9.48 13.19
CA ARG A 376 -22.55 -9.09 12.25
C ARG A 376 -23.81 -8.50 12.87
N LYS A 377 -24.02 -8.71 14.18
CA LYS A 377 -25.15 -8.09 14.93
C LYS A 377 -24.80 -6.75 15.57
N ILE A 378 -23.54 -6.37 15.57
CA ILE A 378 -23.02 -5.12 16.15
C ILE A 378 -22.71 -4.13 15.05
N HIS A 379 -21.93 -4.54 14.05
CA HIS A 379 -21.62 -3.77 12.84
C HIS A 379 -21.50 -4.70 11.63
N GLY A 380 -21.75 -4.15 10.43
CA GLY A 380 -21.47 -4.81 9.15
C GLY A 380 -20.01 -4.70 8.78
N ILE A 381 -19.57 -5.45 7.76
CA ILE A 381 -18.25 -5.33 7.14
C ILE A 381 -18.46 -4.80 5.73
N GLU A 382 -17.99 -3.60 5.47
CA GLU A 382 -18.02 -2.99 4.14
C GLU A 382 -16.91 -3.63 3.28
N VAL A 383 -17.24 -3.99 2.04
CA VAL A 383 -16.29 -4.55 1.07
C VAL A 383 -16.24 -3.66 -0.15
N VAL A 384 -15.07 -3.09 -0.42
CA VAL A 384 -14.89 -2.11 -1.50
C VAL A 384 -13.61 -2.39 -2.31
N GLY A 385 -13.53 -1.83 -3.51
CA GLY A 385 -12.29 -1.73 -4.25
C GLY A 385 -11.47 -0.53 -3.81
N THR A 386 -10.15 -0.59 -4.02
CA THR A 386 -9.23 0.51 -3.71
C THR A 386 -9.61 1.81 -4.43
N GLY A 387 -9.52 2.95 -3.73
CA GLY A 387 -9.63 4.28 -4.32
C GLY A 387 -8.37 4.74 -5.08
N VAL A 388 -7.27 4.01 -4.95
CA VAL A 388 -5.95 4.39 -5.52
C VAL A 388 -5.74 3.86 -6.94
N GLY A 389 -6.35 2.72 -7.28
CA GLY A 389 -6.20 2.06 -8.59
C GLY A 389 -5.10 1.01 -8.66
N ASP A 390 -4.74 0.60 -9.88
CA ASP A 390 -3.87 -0.56 -10.14
C ASP A 390 -2.40 -0.37 -9.74
N ASP A 391 -1.93 0.89 -9.63
CA ASP A 391 -0.57 1.22 -9.25
C ASP A 391 -0.37 1.30 -7.72
N VAL A 392 -1.33 0.78 -6.93
CA VAL A 392 -1.38 0.93 -5.48
C VAL A 392 -0.08 0.59 -4.76
N GLY A 393 0.67 -0.42 -5.23
CA GLY A 393 1.97 -0.77 -4.67
C GLY A 393 3.02 0.34 -4.84
N ALA A 394 3.15 0.90 -6.05
CA ALA A 394 4.09 1.99 -6.34
C ALA A 394 3.65 3.31 -5.71
N VAL A 395 2.34 3.62 -5.75
CA VAL A 395 1.76 4.78 -5.05
C VAL A 395 2.04 4.66 -3.55
N GLY A 396 1.82 3.49 -2.97
CA GLY A 396 2.12 3.23 -1.56
C GLY A 396 3.60 3.39 -1.22
N ALA A 397 4.48 2.91 -2.08
CA ALA A 397 5.91 3.13 -1.93
C ALA A 397 6.25 4.64 -1.84
N ALA A 398 5.72 5.47 -2.75
CA ALA A 398 5.92 6.91 -2.66
C ALA A 398 5.23 7.53 -1.42
N CYS A 399 4.05 7.06 -1.05
CA CYS A 399 3.35 7.49 0.16
C CYS A 399 4.13 7.18 1.45
N LEU A 400 4.96 6.11 1.49
CA LEU A 400 5.88 5.86 2.62
C LEU A 400 6.79 7.07 2.88
N VAL A 401 7.29 7.70 1.82
CA VAL A 401 8.15 8.88 1.91
C VAL A 401 7.38 10.08 2.41
N LEU A 402 6.18 10.32 1.86
CA LEU A 402 5.31 11.42 2.30
C LEU A 402 4.90 11.23 3.77
N GLU A 403 4.46 10.02 4.14
CA GLU A 403 4.10 9.68 5.51
C GLU A 403 5.29 9.84 6.46
N HIS A 404 6.48 9.35 6.08
CA HIS A 404 7.67 9.49 6.90
C HIS A 404 8.04 10.95 7.14
N THR A 405 7.85 11.82 6.15
CA THR A 405 8.23 13.22 6.21
C THR A 405 7.17 14.07 6.92
N LEU A 406 5.89 13.78 6.72
CA LEU A 406 4.78 14.69 7.02
C LEU A 406 3.76 14.16 8.03
N ALA A 407 3.66 12.83 8.28
CA ALA A 407 2.68 12.31 9.22
C ALA A 407 3.13 12.46 10.68
N PRO A 408 2.20 12.80 11.59
CA PRO A 408 2.47 12.84 13.01
C PRO A 408 2.62 11.43 13.56
N ARG A 409 3.85 11.01 13.88
CA ARG A 409 4.10 9.71 14.51
C ARG A 409 4.36 9.90 16.00
N SER A 410 3.54 9.28 16.85
CA SER A 410 3.74 9.25 18.30
C SER A 410 5.11 8.69 18.68
N GLN A 411 5.63 7.74 17.91
CA GLN A 411 6.98 7.19 18.07
C GLN A 411 8.08 8.25 17.92
N ARG A 412 7.90 9.28 17.09
CA ARG A 412 8.85 10.40 16.99
C ARG A 412 8.96 11.24 18.27
N LEU A 413 7.92 11.24 19.11
CA LEU A 413 7.97 11.89 20.43
C LEU A 413 8.69 11.03 21.47
N LEU A 414 8.67 9.70 21.30
CA LEU A 414 9.11 8.74 22.31
C LEU A 414 10.50 8.15 22.04
N LEU A 415 10.96 8.13 20.77
CA LEU A 415 12.26 7.59 20.39
C LEU A 415 13.23 8.72 20.09
N GLY A 416 14.15 8.96 21.05
CA GLY A 416 15.38 9.64 20.75
C GLY A 416 16.30 8.67 19.95
N SER A 417 16.62 9.01 18.73
CA SER A 417 17.73 8.43 17.99
C SER A 417 19.03 8.55 18.77
#